data_dc2cb93e1bc12a873adc9196fa4ab42d
#
_entry.id   dc2cb93e1bc12a873adc9196fa4ab42d
#
_cell.length_a   1.000
_cell.length_b   1.000
_cell.length_c   1.000
_cell.angle_alpha   90.00
_cell.angle_beta   90.00
_cell.angle_gamma   90.00
#
_symmetry.space_group_name_H-M   'P 1'
#
loop_
_entity.id
_entity.type
_entity.pdbx_description
1 polymer ?
#
loop_
_entity_poly.entity_id
_entity_poly.type
_entity_poly.pdbx_seq_one_letter_code
_entity_poly.pdbx_strand_id
1 'polypeptide(L)'
;MIDHMDAREYLGLAVRLDGEIDGKLAELSRLHELALGAPPGPEGGRTVEKLMSLAEKVSREIDEMVDLKDEIRSAIDAVPDPGEREALRFRYMLGMSHGEIAGRLHIGIATVKRLLSRGLSRIRPPG
;
A
#
# COMPACT_ATOMS: atom_id res chain seq x y z
N MET A 1 -14.12 0.35 -13.86
CA MET A 1 -13.76 -1.05 -13.85
C MET A 1 -12.29 -1.24 -14.17
N ILE A 2 -11.63 -2.14 -13.50
CA ILE A 2 -10.17 -2.27 -13.56
C ILE A 2 -9.78 -3.46 -14.45
N ASP A 3 -10.50 -3.66 -15.55
CA ASP A 3 -10.38 -4.87 -16.36
C ASP A 3 -9.09 -4.98 -17.15
N HIS A 4 -8.38 -3.87 -17.32
CA HIS A 4 -7.18 -3.83 -18.14
C HIS A 4 -6.01 -3.14 -17.48
N MET A 5 -5.92 -3.30 -16.15
CA MET A 5 -4.78 -2.81 -15.41
C MET A 5 -3.54 -3.59 -15.83
N ASP A 6 -2.48 -2.90 -16.28
CA ASP A 6 -1.22 -3.57 -16.58
C ASP A 6 -0.42 -3.83 -15.30
N ALA A 7 0.66 -4.59 -15.43
CA ALA A 7 1.48 -4.97 -14.28
C ALA A 7 2.06 -3.77 -13.54
N ARG A 8 2.50 -2.74 -14.27
CA ARG A 8 3.07 -1.54 -13.67
C ARG A 8 2.03 -0.78 -12.85
N GLU A 9 0.82 -0.64 -13.38
CA GLU A 9 -0.28 0.01 -12.68
C GLU A 9 -0.66 -0.78 -11.42
N TYR A 10 -0.74 -2.10 -11.55
CA TYR A 10 -1.08 -2.97 -10.44
C TYR A 10 -0.06 -2.87 -9.31
N LEU A 11 1.23 -3.04 -9.60
CA LEU A 11 2.26 -2.92 -8.58
C LEU A 11 2.37 -1.50 -8.04
N GLY A 12 2.11 -0.50 -8.88
CA GLY A 12 2.11 0.92 -8.47
C GLY A 12 1.07 1.25 -7.41
N LEU A 13 0.00 0.45 -7.30
CA LEU A 13 -0.99 0.61 -6.24
C LEU A 13 -0.34 0.48 -4.86
N ALA A 14 0.62 -0.42 -4.69
CA ALA A 14 1.29 -0.62 -3.39
C ALA A 14 1.96 0.65 -2.90
N VAL A 15 2.59 1.41 -3.79
CA VAL A 15 3.25 2.68 -3.44
C VAL A 15 2.21 3.71 -2.97
N ARG A 16 1.10 3.82 -3.71
CA ARG A 16 0.03 4.75 -3.36
C ARG A 16 -0.68 4.35 -2.07
N LEU A 17 -0.87 3.05 -1.86
CA LEU A 17 -1.55 2.54 -0.67
C LEU A 17 -0.83 2.91 0.61
N ASP A 18 0.50 2.98 0.61
CA ASP A 18 1.26 3.38 1.80
C ASP A 18 0.81 4.76 2.31
N GLY A 19 0.72 5.74 1.40
CA GLY A 19 0.26 7.09 1.76
C GLY A 19 -1.20 7.11 2.20
N GLU A 20 -2.06 6.36 1.53
CA GLU A 20 -3.47 6.29 1.89
C GLU A 20 -3.69 5.62 3.24
N ILE A 21 -2.94 4.56 3.53
CA ILE A 21 -2.99 3.88 4.84
C ILE A 21 -2.55 4.84 5.94
N ASP A 22 -1.44 5.55 5.74
CA ASP A 22 -0.95 6.52 6.71
C ASP A 22 -1.99 7.61 6.99
N GLY A 23 -2.65 8.12 5.94
CA GLY A 23 -3.70 9.11 6.08
C GLY A 23 -4.90 8.58 6.87
N LYS A 24 -5.30 7.36 6.61
CA LYS A 24 -6.43 6.74 7.31
C LYS A 24 -6.09 6.39 8.76
N LEU A 25 -4.86 6.00 9.03
CA LEU A 25 -4.41 5.78 10.41
C LEU A 25 -4.44 7.09 11.21
N ALA A 26 -4.03 8.20 10.59
CA ALA A 26 -4.10 9.51 11.22
C ALA A 26 -5.57 9.92 11.49
N GLU A 27 -6.47 9.65 10.53
CA GLU A 27 -7.90 9.89 10.69
C GLU A 27 -8.48 9.06 11.84
N LEU A 28 -8.13 7.78 11.90
CA LEU A 28 -8.59 6.88 12.95
C LEU A 28 -8.15 7.38 14.34
N SER A 29 -6.90 7.79 14.45
CA SER A 29 -6.35 8.35 15.68
C SER A 29 -7.12 9.60 16.10
N ARG A 30 -7.44 10.48 15.15
CA ARG A 30 -8.19 11.70 15.40
C ARG A 30 -9.62 11.41 15.88
N LEU A 31 -10.26 10.40 15.30
CA LEU A 31 -11.61 10.01 15.72
C LEU A 31 -11.61 9.51 17.17
N HIS A 32 -10.60 8.74 17.56
CA HIS A 32 -10.45 8.27 18.94
C HIS A 32 -10.21 9.43 19.90
N GLU A 33 -9.39 10.40 19.53
CA GLU A 33 -9.16 11.60 20.35
C GLU A 33 -10.46 12.39 20.55
N LEU A 34 -11.23 12.57 19.49
CA LEU A 34 -12.51 13.27 19.58
C LEU A 34 -13.50 12.54 20.48
N ALA A 35 -13.51 11.21 20.41
CA ALA A 35 -14.38 10.41 21.27
C ALA A 35 -14.00 10.54 22.74
N LEU A 36 -12.69 10.54 23.05
CA LEU A 36 -12.20 10.71 24.41
C LEU A 36 -12.52 12.09 24.98
N GLY A 37 -12.60 13.13 24.13
CA GLY A 37 -12.91 14.49 24.52
C GLY A 37 -14.40 14.83 24.53
N ALA A 38 -15.27 13.87 24.25
CA ALA A 38 -16.70 14.13 24.21
C ALA A 38 -17.24 14.49 25.61
N PRO A 39 -18.18 15.44 25.70
CA PRO A 39 -18.75 15.82 26.99
C PRO A 39 -19.58 14.69 27.60
N PRO A 40 -19.73 14.68 28.93
CA PRO A 40 -20.56 13.67 29.58
C PRO A 40 -22.04 13.88 29.26
N GLY A 41 -22.84 12.84 29.48
CA GLY A 41 -24.28 12.89 29.29
C GLY A 41 -24.76 12.31 27.97
N PRO A 42 -26.06 12.32 27.71
CA PRO A 42 -26.65 11.67 26.53
C PRO A 42 -26.17 12.22 25.20
N GLU A 43 -25.92 13.51 25.08
CA GLU A 43 -25.44 14.13 23.85
C GLU A 43 -24.01 13.68 23.55
N GLY A 44 -23.16 13.67 24.58
CA GLY A 44 -21.79 13.18 24.46
C GLY A 44 -21.77 11.70 24.07
N GLY A 45 -22.66 10.91 24.67
CA GLY A 45 -22.80 9.50 24.34
C GLY A 45 -23.19 9.27 22.88
N ARG A 46 -24.11 10.05 22.34
CA ARG A 46 -24.50 9.97 20.93
C ARG A 46 -23.35 10.36 20.01
N THR A 47 -22.58 11.37 20.41
CA THR A 47 -21.40 11.77 19.64
C THR A 47 -20.37 10.67 19.62
N VAL A 48 -20.10 10.03 20.76
CA VAL A 48 -19.16 8.90 20.85
C VAL A 48 -19.62 7.74 19.94
N GLU A 49 -20.91 7.40 19.95
CA GLU A 49 -21.44 6.34 19.10
C GLU A 49 -21.19 6.61 17.62
N LYS A 50 -21.43 7.84 17.18
CA LYS A 50 -21.20 8.23 15.79
C LYS A 50 -19.74 8.18 15.42
N LEU A 51 -18.86 8.66 16.31
CA LEU A 51 -17.43 8.65 16.11
C LEU A 51 -16.90 7.21 16.04
N MET A 52 -17.38 6.34 16.91
CA MET A 52 -16.95 4.94 16.92
C MET A 52 -17.45 4.17 15.70
N SER A 53 -18.67 4.47 15.22
CA SER A 53 -19.17 3.90 13.96
C SER A 53 -18.29 4.29 12.78
N LEU A 54 -17.90 5.55 12.72
CA LEU A 54 -17.01 6.04 11.67
C LEU A 54 -15.62 5.40 11.80
N ALA A 55 -15.12 5.26 13.03
CA ALA A 55 -13.84 4.61 13.30
C ALA A 55 -13.83 3.15 12.81
N GLU A 56 -14.91 2.41 13.03
CA GLU A 56 -15.05 1.04 12.53
C GLU A 56 -14.99 0.99 11.00
N LYS A 57 -15.66 1.94 10.34
CA LYS A 57 -15.64 2.03 8.88
C LYS A 57 -14.22 2.30 8.36
N VAL A 58 -13.53 3.27 8.96
CA VAL A 58 -12.15 3.59 8.59
C VAL A 58 -11.24 2.40 8.83
N SER A 59 -11.42 1.69 9.94
CA SER A 59 -10.65 0.49 10.26
C SER A 59 -10.82 -0.59 9.19
N ARG A 60 -12.04 -0.82 8.71
CA ARG A 60 -12.31 -1.77 7.62
C ARG A 60 -11.64 -1.32 6.32
N GLU A 61 -11.66 -0.04 6.02
CA GLU A 61 -10.99 0.51 4.84
C GLU A 61 -9.48 0.27 4.89
N ILE A 62 -8.88 0.44 6.08
CA ILE A 62 -7.46 0.14 6.29
C ILE A 62 -7.19 -1.34 6.04
N ASP A 63 -8.01 -2.23 6.59
CA ASP A 63 -7.83 -3.68 6.42
C ASP A 63 -7.87 -4.07 4.94
N GLU A 64 -8.79 -3.51 4.17
CA GLU A 64 -8.88 -3.76 2.73
C GLU A 64 -7.63 -3.30 1.98
N MET A 65 -7.09 -2.15 2.37
CA MET A 65 -5.85 -1.60 1.78
C MET A 65 -4.64 -2.46 2.12
N VAL A 66 -4.55 -2.91 3.37
CA VAL A 66 -3.46 -3.79 3.81
C VAL A 66 -3.54 -5.13 3.08
N ASP A 67 -4.73 -5.69 2.92
CA ASP A 67 -4.93 -6.93 2.19
C ASP A 67 -4.50 -6.81 0.72
N LEU A 68 -4.85 -5.71 0.07
CA LEU A 68 -4.44 -5.47 -1.31
C LEU A 68 -2.92 -5.32 -1.42
N LYS A 69 -2.31 -4.61 -0.49
CA LYS A 69 -0.85 -4.46 -0.47
C LYS A 69 -0.16 -5.82 -0.29
N ASP A 70 -0.71 -6.67 0.57
CA ASP A 70 -0.18 -8.01 0.81
C ASP A 70 -0.32 -8.91 -0.42
N GLU A 71 -1.42 -8.79 -1.14
CA GLU A 71 -1.64 -9.47 -2.41
C GLU A 71 -0.57 -9.09 -3.43
N ILE A 72 -0.28 -7.79 -3.54
CA ILE A 72 0.77 -7.28 -4.44
C ILE A 72 2.14 -7.82 -4.03
N ARG A 73 2.44 -7.83 -2.73
CA ARG A 73 3.68 -8.42 -2.21
C ARG A 73 3.82 -9.87 -2.63
N SER A 74 2.75 -10.64 -2.50
CA SER A 74 2.74 -12.06 -2.87
C SER A 74 3.01 -12.26 -4.35
N ALA A 75 2.47 -11.38 -5.21
CA ALA A 75 2.73 -11.44 -6.64
C ALA A 75 4.21 -11.20 -6.94
N ILE A 76 4.85 -10.28 -6.25
CA ILE A 76 6.28 -10.01 -6.40
C ILE A 76 7.10 -11.22 -5.90
N ASP A 77 6.74 -11.75 -4.73
CA ASP A 77 7.46 -12.87 -4.13
C ASP A 77 7.41 -14.14 -5.00
N ALA A 78 6.41 -14.25 -5.87
CA ALA A 78 6.26 -15.36 -6.78
C ALA A 78 7.15 -15.26 -8.03
N VAL A 79 7.80 -14.13 -8.27
CA VAL A 79 8.72 -13.96 -9.41
C VAL A 79 9.94 -14.86 -9.21
N PRO A 80 10.22 -15.78 -10.17
CA PRO A 80 11.27 -16.79 -9.96
C PRO A 80 12.69 -16.24 -9.91
N ASP A 81 13.02 -15.26 -10.73
CA ASP A 81 14.36 -14.71 -10.78
C ASP A 81 14.66 -13.83 -9.57
N PRO A 82 15.69 -14.13 -8.77
CA PRO A 82 15.99 -13.34 -7.56
C PRO A 82 16.29 -11.86 -7.84
N GLY A 83 17.02 -11.57 -8.93
CA GLY A 83 17.36 -10.19 -9.29
C GLY A 83 16.13 -9.37 -9.66
N GLU A 84 15.26 -9.96 -10.48
CA GLU A 84 14.00 -9.32 -10.88
C GLU A 84 13.10 -9.11 -9.67
N ARG A 85 12.96 -10.12 -8.83
CA ARG A 85 12.14 -10.06 -7.61
C ARG A 85 12.63 -8.97 -6.67
N GLU A 86 13.94 -8.90 -6.44
CA GLU A 86 14.55 -7.90 -5.56
C GLU A 86 14.33 -6.49 -6.09
N ALA A 87 14.54 -6.28 -7.39
CA ALA A 87 14.31 -4.97 -8.02
C ALA A 87 12.85 -4.54 -7.88
N LEU A 88 11.91 -5.45 -8.13
CA LEU A 88 10.48 -5.17 -7.96
C LEU A 88 10.15 -4.81 -6.52
N ARG A 89 10.70 -5.53 -5.55
CA ARG A 89 10.47 -5.27 -4.13
C ARG A 89 10.95 -3.88 -3.74
N PHE A 90 12.17 -3.52 -4.12
CA PHE A 90 12.70 -2.19 -3.82
C PHE A 90 11.87 -1.09 -4.45
N ARG A 91 11.46 -1.27 -5.70
CA ARG A 91 10.71 -0.25 -6.43
C ARG A 91 9.29 -0.08 -5.89
N TYR A 92 8.56 -1.18 -5.73
CA TYR A 92 7.12 -1.14 -5.47
C TYR A 92 6.72 -1.35 -4.01
N MET A 93 7.53 -2.03 -3.23
CA MET A 93 7.23 -2.20 -1.80
C MET A 93 7.93 -1.13 -0.95
N LEU A 94 9.11 -0.65 -1.38
CA LEU A 94 9.88 0.34 -0.63
C LEU A 94 9.91 1.73 -1.28
N GLY A 95 9.35 1.87 -2.48
CA GLY A 95 9.26 3.17 -3.16
C GLY A 95 10.59 3.76 -3.59
N MET A 96 11.60 2.94 -3.82
CA MET A 96 12.94 3.42 -4.19
C MET A 96 13.00 3.87 -5.65
N SER A 97 13.79 4.89 -5.92
CA SER A 97 14.08 5.34 -7.27
C SER A 97 15.02 4.35 -7.98
N HIS A 98 15.10 4.44 -9.31
CA HIS A 98 16.04 3.61 -10.08
C HIS A 98 17.48 3.81 -9.61
N GLY A 99 17.87 5.06 -9.32
CA GLY A 99 19.22 5.35 -8.82
C GLY A 99 19.49 4.75 -7.44
N GLU A 100 18.51 4.79 -6.56
CA GLU A 100 18.61 4.18 -5.23
C GLU A 100 18.76 2.67 -5.32
N ILE A 101 17.98 2.03 -6.21
CA ILE A 101 18.07 0.59 -6.43
C ILE A 101 19.46 0.23 -7.00
N ALA A 102 19.94 1.00 -7.98
CA ALA A 102 21.25 0.79 -8.57
C ALA A 102 22.36 0.84 -7.52
N GLY A 103 22.31 1.82 -6.63
CA GLY A 103 23.27 1.94 -5.53
C GLY A 103 23.17 0.77 -4.55
N ARG A 104 21.97 0.35 -4.23
CA ARG A 104 21.73 -0.74 -3.28
C ARG A 104 22.22 -2.08 -3.80
N LEU A 105 22.00 -2.35 -5.09
CA LEU A 105 22.37 -3.62 -5.72
C LEU A 105 23.78 -3.60 -6.34
N HIS A 106 24.45 -2.45 -6.33
CA HIS A 106 25.78 -2.26 -6.94
C HIS A 106 25.78 -2.61 -8.43
N ILE A 107 24.77 -2.13 -9.15
CA ILE A 107 24.63 -2.31 -10.60
C ILE A 107 24.28 -0.97 -11.25
N GLY A 108 24.34 -0.92 -12.57
CA GLY A 108 23.98 0.29 -13.32
C GLY A 108 22.47 0.48 -13.41
N ILE A 109 22.07 1.75 -13.63
CA ILE A 109 20.66 2.10 -13.79
C ILE A 109 20.02 1.35 -14.97
N ALA A 110 20.76 1.18 -16.09
CA ALA A 110 20.26 0.43 -17.23
C ALA A 110 19.92 -1.02 -16.86
N THR A 111 20.74 -1.63 -16.00
CA THR A 111 20.50 -3.00 -15.51
C THR A 111 19.25 -3.03 -14.61
N VAL A 112 19.07 -2.03 -13.75
CA VAL A 112 17.87 -1.90 -12.91
C VAL A 112 16.62 -1.87 -13.78
N LYS A 113 16.61 -1.00 -14.81
CA LYS A 113 15.47 -0.87 -15.72
C LYS A 113 15.14 -2.17 -16.42
N ARG A 114 16.18 -2.92 -16.82
CA ARG A 114 16.02 -4.22 -17.47
C ARG A 114 15.42 -5.26 -16.53
N LEU A 115 15.91 -5.31 -15.28
CA LEU A 115 15.38 -6.21 -14.27
C LEU A 115 13.91 -5.90 -13.97
N LEU A 116 13.58 -4.63 -13.83
CA LEU A 116 12.20 -4.19 -13.60
C LEU A 116 11.30 -4.57 -14.76
N SER A 117 11.74 -4.32 -16.00
CA SER A 117 10.96 -4.64 -17.20
C SER A 117 10.70 -6.15 -17.30
N ARG A 118 11.72 -6.96 -17.07
CA ARG A 118 11.58 -8.42 -17.09
C ARG A 118 10.70 -8.92 -15.97
N GLY A 119 10.90 -8.38 -14.78
CA GLY A 119 10.08 -8.74 -13.62
C GLY A 119 8.61 -8.40 -13.85
N LEU A 120 8.32 -7.21 -14.38
CA LEU A 120 6.95 -6.81 -14.70
C LEU A 120 6.28 -7.74 -15.69
N SER A 121 7.05 -8.29 -16.65
CA SER A 121 6.49 -9.22 -17.63
C SER A 121 6.02 -10.53 -17.00
N ARG A 122 6.44 -10.82 -15.79
CA ARG A 122 6.06 -12.04 -15.05
C ARG A 122 4.84 -11.83 -14.16
N ILE A 123 4.44 -10.59 -13.96
CA ILE A 123 3.32 -10.26 -13.08
C ILE A 123 2.00 -10.42 -13.84
N ARG A 124 1.04 -11.07 -13.21
CA ARG A 124 -0.33 -11.24 -13.73
C ARG A 124 -1.28 -10.41 -12.87
N PRO A 125 -1.67 -9.20 -13.32
CA PRO A 125 -2.67 -8.43 -12.58
C PRO A 125 -4.01 -9.17 -12.55
N PRO A 126 -4.80 -8.97 -11.48
CA PRO A 126 -6.15 -9.54 -11.43
C PRO A 126 -7.06 -8.90 -12.47
N GLY A 127 -8.01 -9.66 -12.96
CA GLY A 127 -9.00 -9.15 -13.92
C GLY A 127 -9.02 -9.77 -15.28
#